data_11b6bde3ecb20a3d8a47fa1a5058c524
#
_entry.id   11b6bde3ecb20a3d8a47fa1a5058c524
#
_cell.length_a   1.000
_cell.length_b   1.000
_cell.length_c   1.000
_cell.angle_alpha   90.00
_cell.angle_beta   90.00
_cell.angle_gamma   90.00
#
_symmetry.space_group_name_H-M   'P 1'
#
loop_
_entity.id
_entity.type
_entity.pdbx_description
1 polymer ?
#
loop_
_entity_poly.entity_id
_entity_poly.type
_entity_poly.pdbx_seq_one_letter_code
_entity_poly.pdbx_strand_id
1 'polypeptide(L)'
;MTKTTPPSTKAPLTCAVQSLMLGAALALSTGALAKNVTWDDIANDHKTTNDVLMYGMGTNAQRFSPLTQINDKNIFKLAPAWSFSFGDEKQRGQESQALVHDGVVYVTASYSRLFALDAKTGKKLWSYSHRLPDDIRPCCDVVNRSAAIYGDKVFFGTLDARVIAPNKD
;
A
#
# COMPACT_ATOMS: atom_id res chain seq x y z
N MET A 1 -49.40 -56.69 57.60
CA MET A 1 -48.41 -56.42 56.55
C MET A 1 -48.50 -54.92 56.21
N THR A 2 -47.70 -54.12 56.88
CA THR A 2 -47.73 -52.69 56.79
C THR A 2 -46.44 -52.23 56.07
N LYS A 3 -46.60 -51.61 54.84
CA LYS A 3 -45.53 -51.05 54.11
C LYS A 3 -45.30 -49.61 54.60
N THR A 4 -44.13 -49.36 55.15
CA THR A 4 -43.65 -48.02 55.50
C THR A 4 -42.82 -47.47 54.33
N THR A 5 -43.18 -46.29 53.82
CA THR A 5 -42.48 -45.49 52.81
C THR A 5 -41.49 -44.56 53.55
N PRO A 6 -40.25 -44.41 53.09
CA PRO A 6 -39.32 -43.41 53.65
C PRO A 6 -39.53 -42.01 53.11
N PRO A 7 -39.17 -40.95 53.81
CA PRO A 7 -39.39 -39.58 53.47
C PRO A 7 -38.38 -39.04 52.37
N SER A 8 -38.89 -38.30 51.44
CA SER A 8 -38.16 -37.61 50.41
C SER A 8 -37.49 -36.32 50.97
N THR A 9 -36.18 -36.30 50.98
CA THR A 9 -35.38 -35.11 51.25
C THR A 9 -35.17 -34.32 49.96
N LYS A 10 -35.78 -33.16 49.88
CA LYS A 10 -35.52 -32.17 48.83
C LYS A 10 -34.28 -31.40 49.17
N ALA A 11 -33.24 -31.48 48.35
CA ALA A 11 -32.08 -30.62 48.43
C ALA A 11 -32.36 -29.27 47.72
N PRO A 12 -31.89 -28.14 48.22
CA PRO A 12 -32.10 -26.84 47.55
C PRO A 12 -31.15 -26.69 46.37
N LEU A 13 -31.72 -26.30 45.20
CA LEU A 13 -30.98 -25.84 44.03
C LEU A 13 -30.36 -24.47 44.35
N THR A 14 -29.07 -24.43 44.55
CA THR A 14 -28.29 -23.20 44.49
C THR A 14 -28.02 -22.84 43.06
N CYS A 15 -28.70 -21.82 42.56
CA CYS A 15 -28.49 -21.25 41.25
C CYS A 15 -27.21 -20.37 41.30
N ALA A 16 -26.09 -20.91 40.83
CA ALA A 16 -24.88 -20.14 40.66
C ALA A 16 -24.98 -19.37 39.34
N VAL A 17 -25.25 -18.07 39.43
CA VAL A 17 -25.18 -17.14 38.31
C VAL A 17 -23.70 -16.86 38.02
N GLN A 18 -23.11 -17.54 37.05
CA GLN A 18 -21.80 -17.19 36.52
C GLN A 18 -21.98 -16.01 35.56
N SER A 19 -21.63 -14.81 36.00
CA SER A 19 -21.51 -13.63 35.18
C SER A 19 -20.32 -13.78 34.24
N LEU A 20 -20.57 -14.13 32.98
CA LEU A 20 -19.56 -14.04 31.92
C LEU A 20 -19.31 -12.55 31.63
N MET A 21 -18.23 -12.00 32.13
CA MET A 21 -17.68 -10.71 31.71
C MET A 21 -17.03 -10.91 30.33
N LEU A 22 -17.77 -10.61 29.28
CA LEU A 22 -17.24 -10.52 27.94
C LEU A 22 -16.43 -9.22 27.85
N GLY A 23 -15.13 -9.30 28.12
CA GLY A 23 -14.19 -8.22 27.89
C GLY A 23 -14.00 -8.04 26.37
N ALA A 24 -14.70 -7.09 25.78
CA ALA A 24 -14.41 -6.64 24.41
C ALA A 24 -13.07 -5.92 24.44
N ALA A 25 -11.99 -6.61 24.07
CA ALA A 25 -10.72 -5.99 23.76
C ALA A 25 -10.90 -5.19 22.46
N LEU A 26 -11.11 -3.88 22.58
CA LEU A 26 -10.93 -2.96 21.46
C LEU A 26 -9.46 -3.04 21.06
N ALA A 27 -9.15 -3.77 20.00
CA ALA A 27 -7.89 -3.65 19.29
C ALA A 27 -7.86 -2.27 18.65
N LEU A 28 -7.31 -1.28 19.35
CA LEU A 28 -6.86 -0.03 18.73
C LEU A 28 -5.78 -0.43 17.73
N SER A 29 -6.16 -0.53 16.46
CA SER A 29 -5.19 -0.54 15.37
C SER A 29 -4.53 0.84 15.37
N THR A 30 -3.41 0.96 16.08
CA THR A 30 -2.50 2.07 15.86
C THR A 30 -2.01 1.92 14.43
N GLY A 31 -2.63 2.65 13.51
CA GLY A 31 -2.09 2.81 12.17
C GLY A 31 -0.66 3.32 12.36
N ALA A 32 0.33 2.48 12.09
CA ALA A 32 1.70 2.91 12.07
C ALA A 32 1.76 4.02 11.01
N LEU A 33 2.06 5.25 11.43
CA LEU A 33 2.36 6.32 10.49
C LEU A 33 3.53 5.84 9.62
N ALA A 34 3.33 5.84 8.31
CA ALA A 34 4.34 5.38 7.41
C ALA A 34 5.64 6.17 7.63
N LYS A 35 6.76 5.47 7.73
CA LYS A 35 8.07 6.04 8.03
C LYS A 35 8.43 7.12 7.01
N ASN A 36 8.96 8.26 7.45
CA ASN A 36 9.49 9.28 6.57
C ASN A 36 10.72 8.77 5.82
N VAL A 37 10.79 9.07 4.53
CA VAL A 37 11.92 8.73 3.68
C VAL A 37 13.05 9.73 3.88
N THR A 38 14.24 9.26 4.19
CA THR A 38 15.43 10.07 4.36
C THR A 38 16.37 9.99 3.15
N TRP A 39 17.36 10.87 3.11
CA TRP A 39 18.42 10.77 2.10
C TRP A 39 19.20 9.46 2.19
N ASP A 40 19.46 8.98 3.39
CA ASP A 40 20.17 7.71 3.60
C ASP A 40 19.37 6.51 3.09
N ASP A 41 18.03 6.51 3.25
CA ASP A 41 17.16 5.49 2.68
C ASP A 41 17.28 5.48 1.15
N ILE A 42 17.24 6.65 0.50
CA ILE A 42 17.36 6.79 -0.96
C ILE A 42 18.76 6.38 -1.45
N ALA A 43 19.81 6.86 -0.81
CA ALA A 43 21.19 6.56 -1.20
C ALA A 43 21.53 5.07 -1.10
N ASN A 44 20.93 4.39 -0.14
CA ASN A 44 21.14 2.97 0.16
C ASN A 44 19.99 2.05 -0.33
N ASP A 45 19.10 2.54 -1.18
CA ASP A 45 17.94 1.81 -1.70
C ASP A 45 18.33 0.45 -2.31
N HIS A 46 19.47 0.37 -2.99
CA HIS A 46 20.02 -0.86 -3.55
C HIS A 46 20.42 -1.94 -2.50
N LYS A 47 20.47 -1.58 -1.22
CA LYS A 47 20.81 -2.49 -0.11
C LYS A 47 19.56 -3.06 0.57
N THR A 48 18.39 -2.54 0.24
CA THR A 48 17.12 -2.99 0.83
C THR A 48 16.37 -3.91 -0.13
N THR A 49 15.43 -4.67 0.41
CA THR A 49 14.56 -5.58 -0.36
C THR A 49 13.08 -5.22 -0.23
N ASN A 50 12.76 -4.19 0.57
CA ASN A 50 11.39 -3.86 0.91
C ASN A 50 10.84 -2.71 0.08
N ASP A 51 11.73 -1.80 -0.33
CA ASP A 51 11.36 -0.55 -0.96
C ASP A 51 12.03 -0.40 -2.34
N VAL A 52 11.52 0.49 -3.15
CA VAL A 52 12.10 1.01 -4.39
C VAL A 52 11.87 2.53 -4.35
N LEU A 53 12.81 3.25 -3.77
CA LEU A 53 12.66 4.68 -3.48
C LEU A 53 13.14 5.57 -4.62
N MET A 54 13.91 5.01 -5.53
CA MET A 54 14.52 5.72 -6.63
C MET A 54 14.56 4.85 -7.89
N TYR A 55 14.35 5.46 -9.06
CA TYR A 55 14.40 4.78 -10.35
C TYR A 55 15.68 3.96 -10.58
N GLY A 56 16.80 4.44 -10.09
CA GLY A 56 18.08 3.76 -10.22
C GLY A 56 18.36 2.70 -9.15
N MET A 57 17.53 2.57 -8.14
CA MET A 57 17.78 1.78 -6.94
C MET A 57 19.08 2.22 -6.25
N GLY A 58 19.08 3.45 -5.77
CA GLY A 58 20.23 4.12 -5.14
C GLY A 58 21.00 5.02 -6.10
N THR A 59 21.89 5.84 -5.55
CA THR A 59 22.61 6.89 -6.28
C THR A 59 23.55 6.37 -7.38
N ASN A 60 23.94 5.10 -7.32
CA ASN A 60 24.75 4.46 -8.36
C ASN A 60 23.94 4.05 -9.61
N ALA A 61 22.64 4.17 -9.56
CA ALA A 61 21.70 3.90 -10.67
C ALA A 61 21.91 2.54 -11.38
N GLN A 62 22.32 1.53 -10.65
CA GLN A 62 22.62 0.20 -11.22
C GLN A 62 21.37 -0.62 -11.54
N ARG A 63 20.20 -0.24 -11.00
CA ARG A 63 18.91 -0.95 -11.18
C ARG A 63 18.99 -2.43 -10.80
N PHE A 64 19.87 -2.75 -9.88
CA PHE A 64 20.06 -4.11 -9.39
C PHE A 64 19.29 -4.33 -8.11
N SER A 65 18.45 -5.37 -8.11
CA SER A 65 17.73 -5.83 -6.91
C SER A 65 18.51 -6.95 -6.23
N PRO A 66 18.74 -6.89 -4.91
CA PRO A 66 19.37 -7.98 -4.16
C PRO A 66 18.40 -9.15 -3.87
N LEU A 67 17.15 -9.09 -4.34
CA LEU A 67 16.17 -10.16 -4.17
C LEU A 67 16.61 -11.44 -4.89
N THR A 68 16.50 -12.59 -4.22
CA THR A 68 16.91 -13.89 -4.71
C THR A 68 15.77 -14.89 -4.87
N GLN A 69 14.54 -14.51 -4.52
CA GLN A 69 13.38 -15.39 -4.60
C GLN A 69 13.04 -15.81 -6.02
N ILE A 70 13.32 -14.94 -7.00
CA ILE A 70 13.13 -15.23 -8.42
C ILE A 70 14.51 -15.55 -9.02
N ASN A 71 14.61 -16.69 -9.71
CA ASN A 71 15.84 -17.19 -10.30
C ASN A 71 15.54 -18.04 -11.54
N ASP A 72 16.57 -18.53 -12.22
CA ASP A 72 16.49 -19.38 -13.42
C ASP A 72 15.67 -20.66 -13.25
N LYS A 73 15.55 -21.17 -12.01
CA LYS A 73 14.80 -22.40 -11.70
C LYS A 73 13.31 -22.18 -11.49
N ASN A 74 12.87 -20.95 -11.27
CA ASN A 74 11.48 -20.68 -10.91
C ASN A 74 10.82 -19.54 -11.70
N ILE A 75 11.57 -18.79 -12.53
CA ILE A 75 11.03 -17.66 -13.28
C ILE A 75 9.84 -18.04 -14.17
N PHE A 76 9.82 -19.26 -14.70
CA PHE A 76 8.71 -19.77 -15.53
C PHE A 76 7.41 -20.00 -14.74
N LYS A 77 7.46 -19.95 -13.41
CA LYS A 77 6.29 -20.07 -12.53
C LYS A 77 5.67 -18.72 -12.17
N LEU A 78 6.26 -17.61 -12.62
CA LEU A 78 5.70 -16.29 -12.35
C LEU A 78 4.33 -16.14 -12.99
N ALA A 79 3.42 -15.59 -12.21
CA ALA A 79 2.08 -15.21 -12.66
C ALA A 79 1.76 -13.81 -12.13
N PRO A 80 0.92 -13.03 -12.84
CA PRO A 80 0.44 -11.75 -12.33
C PRO A 80 -0.29 -11.94 -11.00
N ALA A 81 0.07 -11.16 -9.98
CA ALA A 81 -0.63 -11.17 -8.70
C ALA A 81 -1.89 -10.29 -8.74
N TRP A 82 -1.81 -9.18 -9.44
CA TRP A 82 -2.91 -8.24 -9.65
C TRP A 82 -2.63 -7.35 -10.87
N SER A 83 -3.64 -6.62 -11.29
CA SER A 83 -3.54 -5.58 -12.30
C SER A 83 -4.35 -4.37 -11.86
N PHE A 84 -3.93 -3.17 -12.30
CA PHE A 84 -4.63 -1.93 -12.03
C PHE A 84 -4.80 -1.14 -13.32
N SER A 85 -6.02 -0.67 -13.58
CA SER A 85 -6.32 0.21 -14.71
C SER A 85 -6.23 1.66 -14.27
N PHE A 86 -5.45 2.48 -15.00
CA PHE A 86 -5.44 3.94 -14.78
C PHE A 86 -6.71 4.63 -15.26
N GLY A 87 -7.64 3.87 -15.84
CA GLY A 87 -8.95 4.33 -16.29
C GLY A 87 -8.89 5.15 -17.56
N ASP A 88 -10.04 5.30 -18.14
CA ASP A 88 -10.55 6.13 -19.21
C ASP A 88 -9.78 6.17 -20.56
N GLU A 89 -10.43 6.75 -21.54
CA GLU A 89 -9.93 7.02 -22.89
C GLU A 89 -8.78 8.04 -22.91
N LYS A 90 -8.53 8.74 -21.81
CA LYS A 90 -7.42 9.70 -21.70
C LYS A 90 -6.08 9.03 -21.47
N GLN A 91 -6.08 7.75 -21.08
CA GLN A 91 -4.83 7.03 -20.92
C GLN A 91 -4.18 6.81 -22.28
N ARG A 92 -3.01 7.41 -22.46
CA ARG A 92 -2.15 7.24 -23.66
C ARG A 92 -0.93 6.40 -23.29
N GLY A 93 0.25 6.77 -23.66
CA GLY A 93 1.46 6.03 -23.25
C GLY A 93 1.63 5.95 -21.74
N GLN A 94 2.15 4.85 -21.22
CA GLN A 94 2.51 4.67 -19.82
C GLN A 94 4.02 4.46 -19.74
N GLU A 95 4.73 5.46 -19.21
CA GLU A 95 6.19 5.46 -19.13
C GLU A 95 6.70 5.61 -17.69
N SER A 96 5.80 5.55 -16.72
CA SER A 96 6.13 5.76 -15.32
C SER A 96 6.96 4.62 -14.74
N GLN A 97 7.97 4.98 -13.96
CA GLN A 97 8.67 4.08 -13.06
C GLN A 97 7.96 4.14 -11.70
N ALA A 98 7.42 3.02 -11.27
CA ALA A 98 6.77 2.94 -9.97
C ALA A 98 7.79 3.01 -8.84
N LEU A 99 7.49 3.76 -7.78
CA LEU A 99 8.21 3.73 -6.51
C LEU A 99 7.44 2.83 -5.54
N VAL A 100 8.16 2.23 -4.62
CA VAL A 100 7.56 1.40 -3.55
C VAL A 100 8.12 1.85 -2.22
N HIS A 101 7.26 2.16 -1.27
CA HIS A 101 7.66 2.47 0.11
C HIS A 101 6.58 1.99 1.08
N ASP A 102 7.03 1.26 2.09
CA ASP A 102 6.18 0.77 3.20
C ASP A 102 4.91 0.05 2.71
N GLY A 103 5.07 -0.79 1.69
CA GLY A 103 3.96 -1.56 1.12
C GLY A 103 3.00 -0.79 0.22
N VAL A 104 3.32 0.45 -0.15
CA VAL A 104 2.55 1.29 -1.08
C VAL A 104 3.33 1.49 -2.38
N VAL A 105 2.65 1.28 -3.51
CA VAL A 105 3.17 1.58 -4.86
C VAL A 105 2.69 2.96 -5.27
N TYR A 106 3.62 3.87 -5.58
CA TYR A 106 3.33 5.19 -6.13
C TYR A 106 3.65 5.19 -7.61
N VAL A 107 2.67 5.50 -8.44
CA VAL A 107 2.82 5.46 -9.90
C VAL A 107 2.12 6.65 -10.54
N THR A 108 2.83 7.34 -11.44
CA THR A 108 2.27 8.43 -12.22
C THR A 108 1.60 7.89 -13.48
N ALA A 109 0.64 8.62 -14.00
CA ALA A 109 -0.05 8.31 -15.25
C ALA A 109 -0.23 9.57 -16.11
N SER A 110 -0.71 9.38 -17.32
CA SER A 110 -0.99 10.45 -18.28
C SER A 110 -1.82 11.58 -17.67
N TYR A 111 -1.65 12.78 -18.18
CA TYR A 111 -2.37 13.98 -17.74
C TYR A 111 -2.11 14.37 -16.28
N SER A 112 -0.87 14.21 -15.82
CA SER A 112 -0.45 14.65 -14.47
C SER A 112 -1.29 14.02 -13.35
N ARG A 113 -1.47 12.72 -13.41
CA ARG A 113 -2.14 11.92 -12.38
C ARG A 113 -1.12 11.11 -11.58
N LEU A 114 -1.41 10.92 -10.30
CA LEU A 114 -0.62 10.08 -9.38
C LEU A 114 -1.57 9.14 -8.64
N PHE A 115 -1.16 7.90 -8.48
CA PHE A 115 -1.90 6.86 -7.76
C PHE A 115 -1.02 6.25 -6.68
N ALA A 116 -1.62 6.00 -5.53
CA ALA A 116 -1.07 5.16 -4.47
C ALA A 116 -1.88 3.88 -4.38
N LEU A 117 -1.20 2.75 -4.51
CA LEU A 117 -1.81 1.41 -4.54
C LEU A 117 -1.21 0.54 -3.44
N ASP A 118 -2.02 -0.30 -2.83
CA ASP A 118 -1.52 -1.35 -1.95
C ASP A 118 -0.67 -2.35 -2.75
N ALA A 119 0.58 -2.54 -2.36
CA ALA A 119 1.53 -3.34 -3.12
C ALA A 119 1.18 -4.83 -3.19
N LYS A 120 0.40 -5.36 -2.25
CA LYS A 120 0.00 -6.77 -2.21
C LYS A 120 -1.23 -7.06 -3.06
N THR A 121 -2.17 -6.12 -3.11
CA THR A 121 -3.50 -6.35 -3.69
C THR A 121 -3.78 -5.53 -4.93
N GLY A 122 -2.99 -4.48 -5.22
CA GLY A 122 -3.26 -3.51 -6.28
C GLY A 122 -4.44 -2.59 -5.98
N LYS A 123 -5.04 -2.66 -4.79
CA LYS A 123 -6.15 -1.79 -4.42
C LYS A 123 -5.70 -0.34 -4.35
N LYS A 124 -6.45 0.55 -5.00
CA LYS A 124 -6.20 1.98 -4.90
C LYS A 124 -6.46 2.47 -3.47
N LEU A 125 -5.44 3.05 -2.85
CA LEU A 125 -5.51 3.70 -1.55
C LEU A 125 -5.99 5.14 -1.73
N TRP A 126 -5.31 5.89 -2.58
CA TRP A 126 -5.71 7.23 -2.97
C TRP A 126 -5.22 7.57 -4.40
N SER A 127 -5.66 8.68 -4.93
CA SER A 127 -5.17 9.24 -6.19
C SER A 127 -5.28 10.75 -6.19
N TYR A 128 -4.38 11.38 -6.93
CA TYR A 128 -4.39 12.80 -7.21
C TYR A 128 -4.46 13.02 -8.73
N SER A 129 -5.31 13.92 -9.17
CA SER A 129 -5.42 14.36 -10.56
C SER A 129 -5.27 15.87 -10.63
N HIS A 130 -4.22 16.33 -11.28
CA HIS A 130 -4.02 17.77 -11.47
C HIS A 130 -4.98 18.31 -12.54
N ARG A 131 -5.62 19.43 -12.24
CA ARG A 131 -6.46 20.12 -13.24
C ARG A 131 -5.54 20.91 -14.17
N LEU A 132 -5.40 20.42 -15.38
CA LEU A 132 -4.66 21.08 -16.44
C LEU A 132 -5.53 22.13 -17.16
N PRO A 133 -4.94 23.20 -17.72
CA PRO A 133 -5.63 24.08 -18.66
C PRO A 133 -6.18 23.30 -19.85
N ASP A 134 -7.33 23.71 -20.39
CA ASP A 134 -8.00 23.03 -21.50
C ASP A 134 -7.20 23.14 -22.81
N ASP A 135 -6.37 24.17 -22.94
CA ASP A 135 -5.53 24.45 -24.09
C ASP A 135 -4.09 23.89 -23.96
N ILE A 136 -3.81 23.08 -22.94
CA ILE A 136 -2.47 22.52 -22.75
C ILE A 136 -2.02 21.70 -23.96
N ARG A 137 -0.84 22.01 -24.49
CA ARG A 137 -0.25 21.35 -25.66
C ARG A 137 1.18 20.91 -25.33
N PRO A 138 1.36 19.79 -24.64
CA PRO A 138 2.70 19.28 -24.37
C PRO A 138 3.37 18.83 -25.68
N CYS A 139 4.67 19.08 -25.79
CA CYS A 139 5.43 18.77 -27.01
C CYS A 139 5.53 17.28 -27.30
N CYS A 140 5.55 16.44 -26.25
CA CYS A 140 6.03 15.06 -26.30
C CYS A 140 5.00 14.10 -25.70
N ASP A 141 3.73 14.31 -26.00
CA ASP A 141 2.59 13.60 -25.43
C ASP A 141 2.33 13.95 -23.95
N VAL A 142 1.37 13.29 -23.36
CA VAL A 142 0.82 13.58 -22.02
C VAL A 142 1.33 12.64 -20.94
N VAL A 143 2.40 11.92 -21.23
CA VAL A 143 3.01 10.94 -20.33
C VAL A 143 3.68 11.61 -19.13
N ASN A 144 3.83 10.85 -18.06
CA ASN A 144 4.65 11.20 -16.90
C ASN A 144 5.58 10.02 -16.60
N ARG A 145 6.86 10.29 -16.39
CA ARG A 145 7.87 9.23 -16.29
C ARG A 145 8.13 8.72 -14.89
N SER A 146 7.90 9.54 -13.87
CA SER A 146 8.04 9.08 -12.48
C SER A 146 7.65 10.16 -11.48
N ALA A 147 7.64 9.75 -10.22
CA ALA A 147 7.65 10.60 -9.04
C ALA A 147 9.00 10.51 -8.31
N ALA A 148 9.21 11.36 -7.32
CA ALA A 148 10.25 11.25 -6.30
C ALA A 148 9.59 11.19 -4.93
N ILE A 149 10.24 10.55 -3.96
CA ILE A 149 9.74 10.44 -2.60
C ILE A 149 10.78 10.96 -1.62
N TYR A 150 10.36 11.80 -0.67
CA TYR A 150 11.22 12.31 0.40
C TYR A 150 10.36 12.79 1.57
N GLY A 151 10.80 12.52 2.79
CA GLY A 151 10.03 12.84 3.99
C GLY A 151 8.68 12.12 3.97
N ASP A 152 7.63 12.89 4.14
CA ASP A 152 6.23 12.46 4.09
C ASP A 152 5.55 12.79 2.74
N LYS A 153 6.31 13.14 1.71
CA LYS A 153 5.79 13.64 0.41
C LYS A 153 6.18 12.76 -0.77
N VAL A 154 5.28 12.76 -1.75
CA VAL A 154 5.55 12.26 -3.11
C VAL A 154 5.53 13.44 -4.07
N PHE A 155 6.63 13.71 -4.73
CA PHE A 155 6.80 14.84 -5.63
C PHE A 155 6.66 14.39 -7.07
N PHE A 156 5.92 15.10 -7.89
CA PHE A 156 5.90 14.86 -9.34
C PHE A 156 5.67 16.15 -10.12
N GLY A 157 6.20 16.18 -11.36
CA GLY A 157 6.00 17.28 -12.28
C GLY A 157 4.68 17.19 -13.01
N THR A 158 4.07 18.33 -13.33
CA THR A 158 2.85 18.41 -14.11
C THR A 158 3.13 18.98 -15.50
N LEU A 159 2.23 18.72 -16.44
CA LEU A 159 2.37 19.19 -17.83
C LEU A 159 2.32 20.73 -17.99
N ASP A 160 1.77 21.43 -17.00
CA ASP A 160 1.76 22.91 -16.92
C ASP A 160 2.93 23.47 -16.08
N ALA A 161 4.05 22.72 -16.02
CA ALA A 161 5.32 23.12 -15.41
C ALA A 161 5.24 23.42 -13.90
N ARG A 162 4.42 22.69 -13.14
CA ARG A 162 4.37 22.74 -11.68
C ARG A 162 5.02 21.52 -11.07
N VAL A 163 5.43 21.64 -9.82
CA VAL A 163 5.78 20.51 -8.96
C VAL A 163 4.70 20.40 -7.86
N ILE A 164 4.10 19.24 -7.79
CA ILE A 164 3.06 18.91 -6.80
C ILE A 164 3.66 17.92 -5.80
N ALA A 165 3.32 18.10 -4.52
CA ALA A 165 3.85 17.30 -3.42
C ALA A 165 2.74 16.88 -2.43
N PRO A 166 1.85 15.95 -2.79
CA PRO A 166 0.89 15.39 -1.85
C PRO A 166 1.59 14.61 -0.73
N ASN A 167 0.90 14.47 0.40
CA ASN A 167 1.32 13.52 1.43
C ASN A 167 1.27 12.10 0.86
N LYS A 168 2.19 11.26 1.30
CA LYS A 168 2.27 9.87 0.86
C LYS A 168 1.22 8.97 1.52
N ASP A 169 0.61 9.43 2.63
CA ASP A 169 -0.38 8.73 3.46
C ASP A 169 -1.80 9.24 3.19
#